data_ad5869183f02dcb2f693cbff8a27aeb6
#
_entry.id   ad5869183f02dcb2f693cbff8a27aeb6
#
_cell.length_a   1.000
_cell.length_b   1.000
_cell.length_c   1.000
_cell.angle_alpha   90.00
_cell.angle_beta   90.00
_cell.angle_gamma   90.00
#
_symmetry.space_group_name_H-M   'P 1'
#
loop_
_entity.id
_entity.type
_entity.pdbx_description
1 polymer ?
#
loop_
_entity_poly.entity_id
_entity_poly.type
_entity_poly.pdbx_seq_one_letter_code
_entity_poly.pdbx_strand_id
1 'polypeptide(L)'
;MSKINLYRLLRQFAFITLIILSASAEGKSQMIEQAGVTDLMERWRVFNISNNKVVRGFRVQILATTDRRQMETVQREYERKYPDYPIHFAHNEPYWYLKTGAFLSNQKARAFMKEMGKEYPSSIVVSDMIKGEEFLLYDQ
;
A
#
# COMPACT_ATOMS: atom_id res chain seq x y z
N MET A 1 -56.89 10.83 35.23
CA MET A 1 -55.40 11.03 35.21
C MET A 1 -54.74 10.04 34.28
N SER A 2 -55.03 9.91 32.98
CA SER A 2 -54.31 8.92 32.18
C SER A 2 -54.03 9.32 30.71
N LYS A 3 -54.70 10.31 30.16
CA LYS A 3 -54.55 10.67 28.75
C LYS A 3 -53.27 11.51 28.44
N ILE A 4 -52.79 12.27 29.38
CA ILE A 4 -51.62 13.17 29.19
C ILE A 4 -50.31 12.37 29.16
N ASN A 5 -50.21 11.26 29.88
CA ASN A 5 -49.05 10.41 29.90
C ASN A 5 -48.88 9.58 28.61
N LEU A 6 -50.00 9.19 27.99
CA LEU A 6 -49.98 8.41 26.75
C LEU A 6 -49.45 9.24 25.55
N TYR A 7 -49.84 10.52 25.43
CA TYR A 7 -49.36 11.40 24.40
C TYR A 7 -47.87 11.76 24.58
N ARG A 8 -47.38 11.85 25.81
CA ARG A 8 -45.95 12.06 26.09
C ARG A 8 -45.14 10.84 25.70
N LEU A 9 -45.59 9.67 26.00
CA LEU A 9 -44.96 8.39 25.61
C LEU A 9 -44.96 8.22 24.08
N LEU A 10 -46.06 8.43 23.42
CA LEU A 10 -46.16 8.36 21.96
C LEU A 10 -45.21 9.37 21.24
N ARG A 11 -45.08 10.57 21.79
CA ARG A 11 -44.16 11.59 21.25
C ARG A 11 -42.70 11.21 21.45
N GLN A 12 -42.34 10.59 22.56
CA GLN A 12 -40.98 10.11 22.79
C GLN A 12 -40.63 8.92 21.89
N PHE A 13 -41.56 7.98 21.68
CA PHE A 13 -41.37 6.88 20.74
C PHE A 13 -41.23 7.39 19.28
N ALA A 14 -41.99 8.37 18.87
CA ALA A 14 -41.86 8.97 17.53
C ALA A 14 -40.51 9.68 17.32
N PHE A 15 -39.96 10.31 18.34
CA PHE A 15 -38.61 10.92 18.26
C PHE A 15 -37.50 9.87 18.18
N ILE A 16 -37.62 8.76 18.92
CA ILE A 16 -36.64 7.66 18.91
C ILE A 16 -36.65 6.95 17.55
N THR A 17 -37.81 6.69 16.97
CA THR A 17 -37.92 6.07 15.64
C THR A 17 -37.37 6.97 14.52
N LEU A 18 -37.53 8.29 14.63
CA LEU A 18 -36.98 9.25 13.67
C LEU A 18 -35.44 9.29 13.71
N ILE A 19 -34.83 9.17 14.90
CA ILE A 19 -33.37 9.14 15.07
C ILE A 19 -32.77 7.83 14.52
N ILE A 20 -33.45 6.70 14.67
CA ILE A 20 -33.00 5.41 14.16
C ILE A 20 -33.07 5.37 12.62
N LEU A 21 -34.05 6.03 12.02
CA LEU A 21 -34.19 6.06 10.57
C LEU A 21 -33.13 6.94 9.87
N SER A 22 -32.55 7.92 10.57
CA SER A 22 -31.47 8.78 10.02
C SER A 22 -30.09 8.14 10.04
N ALA A 23 -29.86 7.08 10.82
CA ALA A 23 -28.57 6.41 10.94
C ALA A 23 -28.26 5.40 9.82
N SER A 24 -29.21 5.13 8.91
CA SER A 24 -29.06 4.09 7.88
C SER A 24 -28.53 4.58 6.54
N ALA A 25 -28.19 5.87 6.39
CA ALA A 25 -27.85 6.47 5.08
C ALA A 25 -26.35 6.58 4.76
N GLU A 26 -25.44 6.25 5.68
CA GLU A 26 -24.02 6.54 5.50
C GLU A 26 -23.16 5.40 4.92
N GLY A 27 -23.75 4.24 4.63
CA GLY A 27 -23.00 3.05 4.23
C GLY A 27 -22.63 2.92 2.75
N LYS A 28 -23.17 3.73 1.84
CA LYS A 28 -23.02 3.50 0.39
C LYS A 28 -22.01 4.39 -0.35
N SER A 29 -21.52 5.45 0.27
CA SER A 29 -20.67 6.43 -0.43
C SER A 29 -19.22 5.97 -0.59
N GLN A 30 -18.67 5.19 0.33
CA GLN A 30 -17.25 4.80 0.30
C GLN A 30 -16.92 3.67 -0.69
N MET A 31 -17.87 2.82 -1.05
CA MET A 31 -17.61 1.66 -1.92
C MET A 31 -17.58 2.01 -3.41
N ILE A 32 -18.22 3.11 -3.84
CA ILE A 32 -18.24 3.57 -5.23
C ILE A 32 -16.94 4.31 -5.59
N GLU A 33 -16.37 5.05 -4.65
CA GLU A 33 -15.12 5.78 -4.84
C GLU A 33 -13.91 4.86 -5.01
N GLN A 34 -13.85 3.73 -4.30
CA GLN A 34 -12.78 2.73 -4.43
C GLN A 34 -12.78 2.02 -5.78
N ALA A 35 -13.95 1.68 -6.34
CA ALA A 35 -14.04 1.00 -7.63
C ALA A 35 -13.55 1.88 -8.80
N GLY A 36 -13.87 3.16 -8.80
CA GLY A 36 -13.41 4.10 -9.83
C GLY A 36 -11.92 4.38 -9.79
N VAL A 37 -11.34 4.49 -8.58
CA VAL A 37 -9.91 4.69 -8.39
C VAL A 37 -9.12 3.45 -8.82
N THR A 38 -9.61 2.25 -8.53
CA THR A 38 -8.96 1.00 -8.93
C THR A 38 -8.92 0.86 -10.45
N ASP A 39 -10.01 1.15 -11.17
CA ASP A 39 -10.06 1.11 -12.64
C ASP A 39 -9.12 2.13 -13.29
N LEU A 40 -9.08 3.35 -12.76
CA LEU A 40 -8.15 4.39 -13.23
C LEU A 40 -6.69 3.99 -13.01
N MET A 41 -6.36 3.42 -11.85
CA MET A 41 -5.02 2.94 -11.55
C MET A 41 -4.62 1.78 -12.46
N GLU A 42 -5.53 0.86 -12.77
CA GLU A 42 -5.27 -0.25 -13.68
C GLU A 42 -5.04 0.23 -15.11
N ARG A 43 -5.85 1.13 -15.65
CA ARG A 43 -5.66 1.76 -16.96
C ARG A 43 -4.35 2.53 -17.05
N TRP A 44 -4.01 3.27 -16.00
CA TRP A 44 -2.76 4.00 -15.91
C TRP A 44 -1.55 3.04 -15.87
N ARG A 45 -1.67 1.92 -15.14
CA ARG A 45 -0.68 0.85 -15.09
C ARG A 45 -0.45 0.27 -16.50
N VAL A 46 -1.49 -0.21 -17.17
CA VAL A 46 -1.44 -0.79 -18.51
C VAL A 46 -0.79 0.19 -19.49
N PHE A 47 -1.19 1.45 -19.45
CA PHE A 47 -0.63 2.49 -20.31
C PHE A 47 0.87 2.72 -20.08
N ASN A 48 1.34 2.74 -18.84
CA ASN A 48 2.76 2.97 -18.53
C ASN A 48 3.62 1.75 -18.81
N ILE A 49 3.11 0.55 -18.60
CA ILE A 49 3.78 -0.71 -18.95
C ILE A 49 3.95 -0.80 -20.46
N SER A 50 2.89 -0.59 -21.22
CA SER A 50 2.91 -0.68 -22.68
C SER A 50 3.87 0.33 -23.36
N ASN A 51 4.14 1.47 -22.71
CA ASN A 51 5.02 2.52 -23.21
C ASN A 51 6.45 2.45 -22.62
N ASN A 52 6.79 1.41 -21.86
CA ASN A 52 8.11 1.26 -21.20
C ASN A 52 8.55 2.54 -20.43
N LYS A 53 7.59 3.24 -19.84
CA LYS A 53 7.85 4.48 -19.10
C LYS A 53 8.39 4.19 -17.72
N VAL A 54 9.30 5.08 -17.31
CA VAL A 54 9.78 5.13 -15.92
C VAL A 54 8.85 6.02 -15.12
N VAL A 55 8.32 5.53 -14.02
CA VAL A 55 7.38 6.25 -13.17
C VAL A 55 7.87 6.28 -11.73
N ARG A 56 7.43 7.29 -10.98
CA ARG A 56 7.74 7.35 -9.56
C ARG A 56 6.93 6.31 -8.82
N GLY A 57 7.62 5.47 -8.04
CA GLY A 57 7.03 4.45 -7.19
C GLY A 57 7.78 4.32 -5.86
N PHE A 58 7.61 3.18 -5.22
CA PHE A 58 8.21 2.87 -3.93
C PHE A 58 8.92 1.53 -3.99
N ARG A 59 10.11 1.47 -3.38
CA ARG A 59 10.87 0.23 -3.13
C ARG A 59 11.14 0.06 -1.64
N VAL A 60 11.47 -1.15 -1.26
CA VAL A 60 11.99 -1.44 0.08
C VAL A 60 13.50 -1.53 0.00
N GLN A 61 14.18 -0.63 0.68
CA GLN A 61 15.64 -0.66 0.86
C GLN A 61 15.93 -1.56 2.05
N ILE A 62 16.62 -2.65 1.82
CA ILE A 62 16.96 -3.66 2.84
C ILE A 62 18.34 -3.46 3.44
N LEU A 63 19.23 -2.76 2.74
CA LEU A 63 20.58 -2.49 3.19
C LEU A 63 21.07 -1.11 2.70
N ALA A 64 21.81 -0.42 3.56
CA ALA A 64 22.70 0.68 3.22
C ALA A 64 24.02 0.46 3.95
N THR A 65 25.13 0.35 3.22
CA THR A 65 26.46 0.07 3.79
C THR A 65 27.56 0.73 2.97
N THR A 66 28.68 1.04 3.60
CA THR A 66 29.91 1.47 2.92
C THR A 66 30.81 0.27 2.53
N ASP A 67 30.50 -0.92 3.04
CA ASP A 67 31.25 -2.14 2.77
C ASP A 67 30.63 -2.89 1.58
N ARG A 68 31.33 -2.89 0.45
CA ARG A 68 30.94 -3.61 -0.75
C ARG A 68 30.82 -5.11 -0.54
N ARG A 69 31.70 -5.73 0.27
CA ARG A 69 31.66 -7.17 0.52
C ARG A 69 30.41 -7.57 1.30
N GLN A 70 30.02 -6.75 2.27
CA GLN A 70 28.78 -6.92 3.00
C GLN A 70 27.59 -6.85 2.05
N MET A 71 27.57 -5.85 1.16
CA MET A 71 26.51 -5.68 0.16
C MET A 71 26.39 -6.91 -0.74
N GLU A 72 27.50 -7.40 -1.32
CA GLU A 72 27.53 -8.59 -2.19
C GLU A 72 27.09 -9.87 -1.46
N THR A 73 27.39 -9.99 -0.18
CA THR A 73 26.96 -11.13 0.64
C THR A 73 25.47 -11.13 0.87
N VAL A 74 24.91 -10.00 1.31
CA VAL A 74 23.48 -9.84 1.53
C VAL A 74 22.70 -10.00 0.24
N GLN A 75 23.22 -9.49 -0.89
CA GLN A 75 22.61 -9.68 -2.20
C GLN A 75 22.47 -11.16 -2.56
N ARG A 76 23.55 -11.96 -2.45
CA ARG A 76 23.51 -13.40 -2.75
C ARG A 76 22.57 -14.17 -1.84
N GLU A 77 22.54 -13.81 -0.55
CA GLU A 77 21.63 -14.43 0.43
C GLU A 77 20.17 -14.13 0.07
N TYR A 78 19.88 -12.90 -0.28
CA TYR A 78 18.55 -12.45 -0.70
C TYR A 78 18.09 -13.18 -1.97
N GLU A 79 18.90 -13.17 -3.04
CA GLU A 79 18.58 -13.81 -4.33
C GLU A 79 18.33 -15.32 -4.19
N ARG A 80 19.07 -15.98 -3.31
CA ARG A 80 18.85 -17.41 -3.00
C ARG A 80 17.52 -17.66 -2.30
N LYS A 81 17.10 -16.73 -1.43
CA LYS A 81 15.92 -16.91 -0.59
C LYS A 81 14.65 -16.41 -1.25
N TYR A 82 14.78 -15.40 -2.07
CA TYR A 82 13.67 -14.71 -2.73
C TYR A 82 13.89 -14.62 -4.24
N PRO A 83 13.96 -15.76 -4.96
CA PRO A 83 14.29 -15.79 -6.39
C PRO A 83 13.26 -15.06 -7.26
N ASP A 84 12.01 -15.00 -6.80
CA ASP A 84 10.90 -14.35 -7.52
C ASP A 84 10.87 -12.82 -7.34
N TYR A 85 11.67 -12.29 -6.42
CA TYR A 85 11.71 -10.86 -6.11
C TYR A 85 13.06 -10.25 -6.45
N PRO A 86 13.19 -9.61 -7.62
CA PRO A 86 14.45 -9.01 -8.05
C PRO A 86 14.99 -8.00 -7.03
N ILE A 87 16.31 -8.02 -6.85
CA ILE A 87 17.02 -7.05 -6.05
C ILE A 87 17.82 -6.10 -6.95
N HIS A 88 17.80 -4.83 -6.63
CA HIS A 88 18.52 -3.78 -7.31
C HIS A 88 19.57 -3.19 -6.39
N PHE A 89 20.79 -3.04 -6.88
CA PHE A 89 21.81 -2.29 -6.17
C PHE A 89 21.96 -0.89 -6.77
N ALA A 90 22.27 0.07 -5.93
CA ALA A 90 22.67 1.42 -6.32
C ALA A 90 23.89 1.83 -5.50
N HIS A 91 24.84 2.50 -6.14
CA HIS A 91 26.01 3.08 -5.49
C HIS A 91 25.91 4.61 -5.54
N ASN A 92 25.82 5.22 -4.37
CA ASN A 92 25.90 6.67 -4.17
C ASN A 92 26.96 6.90 -3.12
N GLU A 93 28.15 7.29 -3.56
CA GLU A 93 29.30 7.45 -2.68
C GLU A 93 28.95 8.18 -1.36
N PRO A 94 29.37 7.64 -0.22
CA PRO A 94 30.16 6.43 -0.03
C PRO A 94 29.34 5.14 0.16
N TYR A 95 28.01 5.14 -0.07
CA TYR A 95 27.10 4.07 0.30
C TYR A 95 26.68 3.18 -0.87
N TRP A 96 26.60 1.88 -0.58
CA TRP A 96 25.93 0.87 -1.38
C TRP A 96 24.54 0.61 -0.82
N TYR A 97 23.55 0.59 -1.70
CA TYR A 97 22.15 0.36 -1.34
C TYR A 97 21.64 -0.89 -2.04
N LEU A 98 20.94 -1.75 -1.30
CA LEU A 98 20.16 -2.85 -1.85
C LEU A 98 18.68 -2.52 -1.70
N LYS A 99 17.96 -2.55 -2.82
CA LYS A 99 16.53 -2.23 -2.90
C LYS A 99 15.78 -3.35 -3.59
N THR A 100 14.58 -3.67 -3.14
CA THR A 100 13.71 -4.68 -3.72
C THR A 100 12.28 -4.18 -3.78
N GLY A 101 11.45 -4.84 -4.58
CA GLY A 101 10.06 -4.45 -4.77
C GLY A 101 9.86 -3.31 -5.74
N ALA A 102 8.66 -3.26 -6.30
CA ALA A 102 8.22 -2.21 -7.20
C ALA A 102 6.73 -1.93 -6.92
N PHE A 103 6.45 -0.87 -6.17
CA PHE A 103 5.10 -0.57 -5.71
C PHE A 103 4.67 0.83 -6.13
N LEU A 104 3.43 0.95 -6.62
CA LEU A 104 2.81 2.26 -6.89
C LEU A 104 2.32 2.94 -5.60
N SER A 105 1.98 2.15 -4.59
CA SER A 105 1.44 2.62 -3.32
C SER A 105 2.45 2.46 -2.19
N ASN A 106 2.64 3.53 -1.41
CA ASN A 106 3.43 3.48 -0.17
C ASN A 106 2.87 2.44 0.83
N GLN A 107 1.55 2.27 0.85
CA GLN A 107 0.89 1.31 1.73
C GLN A 107 1.27 -0.14 1.36
N LYS A 108 1.26 -0.50 0.06
CA LYS A 108 1.71 -1.82 -0.40
C LYS A 108 3.19 -2.04 -0.10
N ALA A 109 4.04 -1.04 -0.34
CA ALA A 109 5.46 -1.11 -0.01
C ALA A 109 5.71 -1.33 1.49
N ARG A 110 4.93 -0.68 2.37
CA ARG A 110 5.01 -0.89 3.82
C ARG A 110 4.54 -2.28 4.25
N ALA A 111 3.51 -2.83 3.62
CA ALA A 111 3.05 -4.19 3.89
C ALA A 111 4.15 -5.20 3.56
N PHE A 112 4.75 -5.08 2.38
CA PHE A 112 5.90 -5.89 1.96
C PHE A 112 7.12 -5.71 2.87
N MET A 113 7.45 -4.47 3.24
CA MET A 113 8.53 -4.19 4.20
C MET A 113 8.30 -4.88 5.55
N LYS A 114 7.06 -4.93 6.04
CA LYS A 114 6.72 -5.58 7.31
C LYS A 114 6.96 -7.10 7.24
N GLU A 115 6.70 -7.71 6.10
CA GLU A 115 6.99 -9.12 5.86
C GLU A 115 8.50 -9.39 5.84
N MET A 116 9.26 -8.58 5.10
CA MET A 116 10.72 -8.65 5.01
C MET A 116 11.43 -8.25 6.32
N GLY A 117 10.79 -7.43 7.15
CA GLY A 117 11.37 -6.88 8.39
C GLY A 117 11.75 -7.92 9.43
N LYS A 118 11.26 -9.15 9.32
CA LYS A 118 11.67 -10.27 10.16
C LYS A 118 13.15 -10.63 9.95
N GLU A 119 13.66 -10.45 8.75
CA GLU A 119 15.03 -10.79 8.37
C GLU A 119 15.89 -9.55 8.15
N TYR A 120 15.27 -8.50 7.66
CA TYR A 120 15.92 -7.22 7.37
C TYR A 120 15.30 -6.11 8.25
N PRO A 121 15.58 -6.10 9.57
CA PRO A 121 14.92 -5.19 10.52
C PRO A 121 15.24 -3.70 10.25
N SER A 122 16.33 -3.42 9.55
CA SER A 122 16.73 -2.06 9.15
C SER A 122 16.10 -1.59 7.83
N SER A 123 15.15 -2.37 7.27
CA SER A 123 14.51 -2.01 6.01
C SER A 123 13.65 -0.77 6.13
N ILE A 124 13.65 0.04 5.08
CA ILE A 124 12.85 1.26 4.96
C ILE A 124 12.19 1.36 3.59
N VAL A 125 11.04 2.02 3.52
CA VAL A 125 10.41 2.35 2.24
C VAL A 125 11.03 3.62 1.68
N VAL A 126 11.47 3.57 0.42
CA VAL A 126 12.07 4.69 -0.31
C VAL A 126 11.30 4.96 -1.61
N SER A 127 11.23 6.24 -2.01
CA SER A 127 10.73 6.61 -3.33
C SER A 127 11.82 6.37 -4.37
N ASP A 128 11.45 5.77 -5.52
CA ASP A 128 12.38 5.48 -6.59
C ASP A 128 11.71 5.65 -7.96
N MET A 129 12.54 5.76 -9.01
CA MET A 129 12.08 5.74 -10.39
C MET A 129 12.10 4.30 -10.89
N ILE A 130 10.94 3.77 -11.25
CA ILE A 130 10.70 2.36 -11.52
C ILE A 130 10.17 2.20 -12.93
N LYS A 131 10.68 1.21 -13.68
CA LYS A 131 10.13 0.87 -14.99
C LYS A 131 8.74 0.24 -14.83
N GLY A 132 7.82 0.58 -15.74
CA GLY A 132 6.45 0.11 -15.69
C GLY A 132 6.33 -1.41 -15.60
N GLU A 133 7.16 -2.14 -16.33
CA GLU A 133 7.20 -3.61 -16.36
C GLU A 133 7.50 -4.25 -15.00
N GLU A 134 8.28 -3.58 -14.15
CA GLU A 134 8.65 -4.11 -12.84
C GLU A 134 7.47 -4.19 -11.85
N PHE A 135 6.46 -3.34 -12.02
CA PHE A 135 5.28 -3.38 -11.15
C PHE A 135 4.47 -4.68 -11.29
N LEU A 136 4.54 -5.37 -12.43
CA LEU A 136 3.81 -6.61 -12.66
C LEU A 136 4.28 -7.76 -11.77
N LEU A 137 5.55 -7.74 -11.35
CA LEU A 137 6.14 -8.78 -10.52
C LEU A 137 5.63 -8.78 -9.08
N TYR A 138 5.10 -7.65 -8.61
CA TYR A 138 4.74 -7.43 -7.21
C TYR A 138 3.25 -7.17 -6.97
N ASP A 139 2.40 -7.36 -7.97
CA ASP A 139 0.98 -7.04 -7.88
C ASP A 139 0.07 -8.28 -7.94
N GLN A 140 0.62 -9.43 -7.59
CA GLN A 140 -0.12 -10.70 -7.46
C GLN A 140 -0.74 -10.85 -6.07
#